data_1fae3af75ba02fc7f051ee94575da19a
#
_entry.id   1fae3af75ba02fc7f051ee94575da19a
#
_cell.length_a   1.000
_cell.length_b   1.000
_cell.length_c   1.000
_cell.angle_alpha   90.00
_cell.angle_beta   90.00
_cell.angle_gamma   90.00
#
_symmetry.space_group_name_H-M   'P 1'
#
loop_
_entity.id
_entity.type
_entity.pdbx_description
1 polymer ?
#
loop_
_entity_poly.entity_id
_entity_poly.type
_entity_poly.pdbx_seq_one_letter_code
_entity_poly.pdbx_strand_id
1 'polypeptide(L)'
;MMNIDYSQFFHMLPEVTLTAVLVIVFIADLFSAAKPAESKPRKWFNPLVCILMLIHILINIFPVPAYETFGGMYATSHAIGVIKTILAFGTLIVFIQAREWLHSPDTCFKEGEFYILALSTLLGMNMMVSANHFLLFFLGLEMASVPMACLVAFDKYRHNSAEAGAKFILKATFSSGVMLFGISFLYGATGTLYFEDMMTRITATPLAIMGMVFFFSGLGFKISLVPFHFWTADTYQGAPTTVTGYLSVVSKGAAAFALCAILIKVFGSMALYWKYLLMVVIVMSITIANLFAIHQKDLKRFMAFSSISQAGYIMLAVIGDSAMGVTALTYYILVYVVANLAVFTIISSVEEHNGGNVKMDAYNGLYQTNPRLSFIMTIALFSLGGIPPFAGMFSKFFVFMAAANGAQITNTIGAWTYAVVFIALVNTVISLYYYLLIVKAMFIKHNDKPLPTFNAGINTKMALAVCTLGIAIFGVCSYVYDWIYAAVAM
;
A
#
# COMPACT_ATOMS: atom_id res chain seq x y z
N MET A 1 -16.67 -20.96 -32.38
CA MET A 1 -17.13 -20.15 -31.22
C MET A 1 -16.49 -20.75 -30.00
N MET A 2 -15.61 -20.00 -29.32
CA MET A 2 -15.13 -20.44 -28.01
C MET A 2 -16.33 -20.51 -27.08
N ASN A 3 -16.68 -21.70 -26.62
CA ASN A 3 -17.65 -21.83 -25.52
C ASN A 3 -16.99 -21.19 -24.28
N ILE A 4 -17.43 -19.99 -23.94
CA ILE A 4 -17.00 -19.33 -22.70
C ILE A 4 -17.65 -20.13 -21.58
N ASP A 5 -16.83 -20.83 -20.81
CA ASP A 5 -17.28 -21.52 -19.61
C ASP A 5 -17.50 -20.48 -18.51
N TYR A 6 -18.76 -20.11 -18.30
CA TYR A 6 -19.15 -19.12 -17.28
C TYR A 6 -18.86 -19.59 -15.84
N SER A 7 -18.60 -20.87 -15.61
CA SER A 7 -18.23 -21.39 -14.29
C SER A 7 -16.90 -20.80 -13.79
N GLN A 8 -16.02 -20.38 -14.71
CA GLN A 8 -14.73 -19.74 -14.39
C GLN A 8 -14.89 -18.45 -13.58
N PHE A 9 -16.00 -17.73 -13.72
CA PHE A 9 -16.26 -16.53 -12.93
C PHE A 9 -16.49 -16.81 -11.43
N PHE A 10 -16.92 -18.02 -11.07
CA PHE A 10 -17.03 -18.40 -9.65
C PHE A 10 -15.67 -18.51 -8.95
N HIS A 11 -14.60 -18.74 -9.70
CA HIS A 11 -13.23 -18.77 -9.17
C HIS A 11 -12.62 -17.37 -9.03
N MET A 12 -13.27 -16.33 -9.59
CA MET A 12 -12.92 -14.92 -9.45
C MET A 12 -13.86 -14.20 -8.46
N LEU A 13 -14.30 -14.88 -7.41
CA LEU A 13 -15.28 -14.35 -6.48
C LEU A 13 -14.91 -12.96 -5.92
N PRO A 14 -13.66 -12.65 -5.54
CA PRO A 14 -13.27 -11.33 -5.09
C PRO A 14 -13.49 -10.23 -6.14
N GLU A 15 -13.14 -10.48 -7.40
CA GLU A 15 -13.32 -9.52 -8.49
C GLU A 15 -14.79 -9.35 -8.87
N VAL A 16 -15.55 -10.44 -8.91
CA VAL A 16 -16.99 -10.42 -9.24
C VAL A 16 -17.78 -9.66 -8.17
N THR A 17 -17.54 -9.96 -6.89
CA THR A 17 -18.22 -9.26 -5.79
C THR A 17 -17.82 -7.80 -5.72
N LEU A 18 -16.54 -7.46 -5.96
CA LEU A 18 -16.08 -6.06 -6.01
C LEU A 18 -16.68 -5.30 -7.20
N THR A 19 -16.77 -5.94 -8.36
CA THR A 19 -17.43 -5.37 -9.54
C THR A 19 -18.92 -5.12 -9.27
N ALA A 20 -19.60 -6.04 -8.58
CA ALA A 20 -20.99 -5.84 -8.16
C ALA A 20 -21.13 -4.63 -7.23
N VAL A 21 -20.24 -4.47 -6.25
CA VAL A 21 -20.18 -3.29 -5.37
C VAL A 21 -19.99 -2.02 -6.19
N LEU A 22 -19.04 -2.03 -7.13
CA LEU A 22 -18.77 -0.87 -7.99
C LEU A 22 -20.00 -0.49 -8.83
N VAL A 23 -20.68 -1.45 -9.44
CA VAL A 23 -21.88 -1.21 -10.25
C VAL A 23 -23.02 -0.66 -9.37
N ILE A 24 -23.25 -1.21 -8.17
CA ILE A 24 -24.26 -0.73 -7.24
C ILE A 24 -23.97 0.73 -6.83
N VAL A 25 -22.72 1.04 -6.49
CA VAL A 25 -22.29 2.40 -6.12
C VAL A 25 -22.45 3.36 -7.29
N PHE A 26 -22.07 2.95 -8.50
CA PHE A 26 -22.25 3.75 -9.72
C PHE A 26 -23.72 4.05 -10.00
N ILE A 27 -24.59 3.05 -9.92
CA ILE A 27 -26.04 3.23 -10.12
C ILE A 27 -26.61 4.14 -9.02
N ALA A 28 -26.24 3.92 -7.76
CA ALA A 28 -26.69 4.74 -6.64
C ALA A 28 -26.25 6.21 -6.80
N ASP A 29 -25.05 6.45 -7.29
CA ASP A 29 -24.56 7.80 -7.59
C ASP A 29 -25.32 8.44 -8.74
N LEU A 30 -25.50 7.72 -9.85
CA LEU A 30 -26.20 8.23 -11.05
C LEU A 30 -27.61 8.73 -10.73
N PHE A 31 -28.36 8.02 -9.88
CA PHE A 31 -29.72 8.40 -9.51
C PHE A 31 -29.79 9.43 -8.36
N SER A 32 -28.72 9.65 -7.62
CA SER A 32 -28.71 10.56 -6.46
C SER A 32 -27.82 11.79 -6.63
N ALA A 33 -27.07 11.89 -7.72
CA ALA A 33 -26.18 13.02 -7.99
C ALA A 33 -27.00 14.30 -8.22
N ALA A 34 -26.68 15.36 -7.46
CA ALA A 34 -27.23 16.70 -7.64
C ALA A 34 -26.23 17.59 -8.41
N LYS A 35 -26.75 18.65 -9.04
CA LYS A 35 -25.86 19.66 -9.65
C LYS A 35 -24.96 20.30 -8.60
N PRO A 36 -23.73 20.70 -8.93
CA PRO A 36 -22.78 21.25 -7.97
C PRO A 36 -23.33 22.41 -7.11
N ALA A 37 -24.14 23.28 -7.69
CA ALA A 37 -24.74 24.42 -7.00
C ALA A 37 -25.83 24.02 -5.97
N GLU A 38 -26.41 22.84 -6.08
CA GLU A 38 -27.53 22.36 -5.26
C GLU A 38 -27.12 21.17 -4.37
N SER A 39 -25.86 20.74 -4.47
CA SER A 39 -25.41 19.52 -3.80
C SER A 39 -25.33 19.71 -2.30
N LYS A 40 -25.96 18.77 -1.58
CA LYS A 40 -25.86 18.63 -0.13
C LYS A 40 -25.20 17.30 0.20
N PRO A 41 -24.45 17.21 1.32
CA PRO A 41 -23.86 15.95 1.76
C PRO A 41 -24.91 14.84 1.89
N ARG A 42 -24.68 13.71 1.22
CA ARG A 42 -25.58 12.54 1.20
C ARG A 42 -25.29 11.65 2.41
N LYS A 43 -26.01 11.86 3.50
CA LYS A 43 -25.77 11.16 4.78
C LYS A 43 -25.84 9.63 4.69
N TRP A 44 -26.56 9.07 3.72
CA TRP A 44 -26.78 7.64 3.53
C TRP A 44 -25.73 6.98 2.62
N PHE A 45 -25.04 7.74 1.75
CA PHE A 45 -24.21 7.18 0.70
C PHE A 45 -22.91 6.54 1.22
N ASN A 46 -22.16 7.24 2.09
CA ASN A 46 -20.97 6.64 2.72
C ASN A 46 -21.29 5.39 3.55
N PRO A 47 -22.33 5.35 4.44
CA PRO A 47 -22.69 4.11 5.11
C PRO A 47 -23.05 2.98 4.16
N LEU A 48 -23.75 3.24 3.05
CA LEU A 48 -24.05 2.23 2.04
C LEU A 48 -22.77 1.63 1.47
N VAL A 49 -21.82 2.46 1.03
CA VAL A 49 -20.55 1.99 0.46
C VAL A 49 -19.74 1.18 1.49
N CYS A 50 -19.67 1.66 2.74
CA CYS A 50 -18.98 0.93 3.81
C CYS A 50 -19.63 -0.44 4.12
N ILE A 51 -20.95 -0.54 4.13
CA ILE A 51 -21.68 -1.80 4.34
C ILE A 51 -21.42 -2.75 3.16
N LEU A 52 -21.49 -2.28 1.92
CA LEU A 52 -21.20 -3.11 0.75
C LEU A 52 -19.76 -3.63 0.75
N MET A 53 -18.79 -2.78 1.14
CA MET A 53 -17.40 -3.21 1.29
C MET A 53 -17.21 -4.21 2.44
N LEU A 54 -17.93 -4.04 3.54
CA LEU A 54 -17.90 -5.01 4.64
C LEU A 54 -18.46 -6.37 4.20
N ILE A 55 -19.58 -6.38 3.47
CA ILE A 55 -20.15 -7.61 2.90
C ILE A 55 -19.14 -8.27 1.94
N HIS A 56 -18.50 -7.47 1.07
CA HIS A 56 -17.45 -7.97 0.18
C HIS A 56 -16.31 -8.64 0.95
N ILE A 57 -15.82 -8.03 2.03
CA ILE A 57 -14.76 -8.59 2.88
C ILE A 57 -15.24 -9.91 3.53
N LEU A 58 -16.45 -9.93 4.11
CA LEU A 58 -16.99 -11.12 4.78
C LEU A 58 -17.17 -12.32 3.84
N ILE A 59 -17.57 -12.07 2.59
CA ILE A 59 -17.68 -13.12 1.57
C ILE A 59 -16.29 -13.70 1.22
N ASN A 60 -15.26 -12.86 1.17
CA ASN A 60 -13.93 -13.23 0.69
C ASN A 60 -12.93 -13.58 1.81
N ILE A 61 -13.33 -13.56 3.08
CA ILE A 61 -12.44 -13.91 4.20
C ILE A 61 -12.13 -15.41 4.26
N PHE A 62 -13.02 -16.23 3.69
CA PHE A 62 -12.81 -17.67 3.64
C PHE A 62 -11.81 -18.03 2.54
N PRO A 63 -10.89 -18.97 2.82
CA PRO A 63 -9.88 -19.36 1.87
C PRO A 63 -10.50 -19.97 0.61
N VAL A 64 -10.03 -19.50 -0.54
CA VAL A 64 -10.42 -20.03 -1.86
C VAL A 64 -9.38 -21.07 -2.27
N PRO A 65 -9.77 -22.26 -2.73
CA PRO A 65 -8.84 -23.25 -3.28
C PRO A 65 -8.00 -22.66 -4.44
N ALA A 66 -6.86 -23.26 -4.70
CA ALA A 66 -6.02 -22.87 -5.84
C ALA A 66 -6.70 -23.27 -7.16
N TYR A 67 -6.93 -22.30 -8.03
CA TYR A 67 -7.49 -22.49 -9.38
C TYR A 67 -6.78 -21.61 -10.39
N GLU A 68 -6.70 -22.12 -11.60
CA GLU A 68 -6.34 -21.37 -12.80
C GLU A 68 -7.54 -21.27 -13.74
N THR A 69 -7.76 -20.09 -14.29
CA THR A 69 -8.91 -19.80 -15.16
C THR A 69 -8.48 -18.96 -16.36
N PHE A 70 -9.38 -18.84 -17.34
CA PHE A 70 -9.14 -18.07 -18.57
C PHE A 70 -7.87 -18.50 -19.29
N GLY A 71 -7.73 -19.83 -19.51
CA GLY A 71 -6.56 -20.38 -20.18
C GLY A 71 -5.26 -20.25 -19.39
N GLY A 72 -5.32 -20.20 -18.05
CA GLY A 72 -4.15 -20.05 -17.19
C GLY A 72 -3.67 -18.60 -17.00
N MET A 73 -4.38 -17.59 -17.55
CA MET A 73 -3.98 -16.19 -17.39
C MET A 73 -4.22 -15.64 -15.99
N TYR A 74 -5.25 -16.15 -15.30
CA TYR A 74 -5.64 -15.77 -13.94
C TYR A 74 -5.42 -16.96 -13.02
N ALA A 75 -4.77 -16.70 -11.89
CA ALA A 75 -4.56 -17.69 -10.83
C ALA A 75 -5.06 -17.15 -9.48
N THR A 76 -5.67 -18.03 -8.69
CA THR A 76 -6.04 -17.75 -7.31
C THR A 76 -5.44 -18.79 -6.38
N SER A 77 -5.19 -18.41 -5.13
CA SER A 77 -4.73 -19.29 -4.05
C SER A 77 -5.13 -18.71 -2.71
N HIS A 78 -4.97 -19.46 -1.64
CA HIS A 78 -5.25 -18.98 -0.29
C HIS A 78 -4.44 -17.72 0.05
N ALA A 79 -3.15 -17.68 -0.28
CA ALA A 79 -2.29 -16.50 -0.09
C ALA A 79 -2.80 -15.27 -0.84
N ILE A 80 -3.20 -15.44 -2.10
CA ILE A 80 -3.79 -14.38 -2.93
C ILE A 80 -5.10 -13.89 -2.32
N GLY A 81 -5.95 -14.79 -1.83
CA GLY A 81 -7.20 -14.45 -1.15
C GLY A 81 -6.97 -13.60 0.10
N VAL A 82 -6.01 -13.99 0.94
CA VAL A 82 -5.65 -13.23 2.16
C VAL A 82 -5.17 -11.81 1.82
N ILE A 83 -4.28 -11.66 0.82
CA ILE A 83 -3.78 -10.33 0.46
C ILE A 83 -4.90 -9.43 -0.08
N LYS A 84 -5.80 -9.95 -0.93
CA LYS A 84 -6.96 -9.21 -1.43
C LYS A 84 -7.88 -8.75 -0.29
N THR A 85 -8.10 -9.61 0.70
CA THR A 85 -8.89 -9.27 1.89
C THR A 85 -8.22 -8.15 2.70
N ILE A 86 -6.90 -8.17 2.86
CA ILE A 86 -6.13 -7.10 3.52
C ILE A 86 -6.24 -5.78 2.74
N LEU A 87 -6.14 -5.81 1.41
CA LEU A 87 -6.29 -4.61 0.58
C LEU A 87 -7.72 -4.05 0.66
N ALA A 88 -8.74 -4.91 0.64
CA ALA A 88 -10.14 -4.51 0.83
C ALA A 88 -10.38 -3.92 2.22
N PHE A 89 -9.80 -4.51 3.27
CA PHE A 89 -9.87 -3.99 4.63
C PHE A 89 -9.23 -2.59 4.75
N GLY A 90 -8.05 -2.39 4.16
CA GLY A 90 -7.42 -1.07 4.10
C GLY A 90 -8.30 -0.05 3.37
N THR A 91 -8.93 -0.45 2.26
CA THR A 91 -9.86 0.39 1.50
C THR A 91 -11.10 0.76 2.31
N LEU A 92 -11.66 -0.18 3.08
CA LEU A 92 -12.78 0.08 3.99
C LEU A 92 -12.43 1.14 5.03
N ILE A 93 -11.24 1.06 5.66
CA ILE A 93 -10.80 2.08 6.62
C ILE A 93 -10.71 3.45 5.94
N VAL A 94 -10.16 3.52 4.71
CA VAL A 94 -10.09 4.76 3.93
C VAL A 94 -11.49 5.31 3.65
N PHE A 95 -12.48 4.47 3.32
CA PHE A 95 -13.86 4.92 3.09
C PHE A 95 -14.54 5.45 4.35
N ILE A 96 -14.27 4.83 5.49
CA ILE A 96 -14.78 5.31 6.79
C ILE A 96 -14.22 6.70 7.09
N GLN A 97 -12.90 6.91 6.94
CA GLN A 97 -12.26 8.19 7.25
C GLN A 97 -12.54 9.29 6.22
N ALA A 98 -12.86 8.94 4.95
CA ALA A 98 -13.08 9.89 3.88
C ALA A 98 -14.34 10.75 4.06
N ARG A 99 -15.30 10.28 4.86
CA ARG A 99 -16.63 10.90 4.96
C ARG A 99 -16.59 12.38 5.33
N GLU A 100 -15.78 12.75 6.32
CA GLU A 100 -15.74 14.14 6.80
C GLU A 100 -15.23 15.07 5.71
N TRP A 101 -14.13 14.72 5.07
CA TRP A 101 -13.60 15.45 3.94
C TRP A 101 -14.57 15.50 2.73
N LEU A 102 -15.21 14.37 2.39
CA LEU A 102 -16.16 14.31 1.27
C LEU A 102 -17.46 15.07 1.55
N HIS A 103 -17.81 15.32 2.80
CA HIS A 103 -18.98 16.13 3.16
C HIS A 103 -18.69 17.64 3.19
N SER A 104 -17.46 18.08 2.90
CA SER A 104 -17.15 19.49 2.77
C SER A 104 -17.84 20.10 1.54
N PRO A 105 -18.13 21.41 1.54
CA PRO A 105 -18.80 22.09 0.42
C PRO A 105 -18.07 21.92 -0.92
N ASP A 106 -16.73 21.83 -0.88
CA ASP A 106 -15.87 21.75 -2.06
C ASP A 106 -15.86 20.36 -2.71
N THR A 107 -16.29 19.29 -2.00
CA THR A 107 -16.14 17.90 -2.44
C THR A 107 -17.42 17.09 -2.44
N CYS A 108 -18.49 17.55 -1.75
CA CYS A 108 -19.71 16.76 -1.57
C CYS A 108 -20.42 16.36 -2.89
N PHE A 109 -20.27 17.15 -3.94
CA PHE A 109 -20.85 16.85 -5.25
C PHE A 109 -20.05 15.78 -6.03
N LYS A 110 -18.83 15.45 -5.60
CA LYS A 110 -17.97 14.44 -6.21
C LYS A 110 -17.84 13.16 -5.37
N GLU A 111 -18.64 13.01 -4.33
CA GLU A 111 -18.56 11.90 -3.39
C GLU A 111 -18.62 10.54 -4.11
N GLY A 112 -19.53 10.37 -5.08
CA GLY A 112 -19.63 9.14 -5.87
C GLY A 112 -18.43 8.88 -6.75
N GLU A 113 -17.88 9.91 -7.40
CA GLU A 113 -16.67 9.81 -8.23
C GLU A 113 -15.49 9.25 -7.40
N PHE A 114 -15.34 9.71 -6.15
CA PHE A 114 -14.28 9.22 -5.27
C PHE A 114 -14.38 7.71 -5.04
N TYR A 115 -15.57 7.20 -4.68
CA TYR A 115 -15.74 5.78 -4.41
C TYR A 115 -15.58 4.92 -5.66
N ILE A 116 -16.12 5.37 -6.79
CA ILE A 116 -16.00 4.66 -8.08
C ILE A 116 -14.53 4.55 -8.49
N LEU A 117 -13.76 5.64 -8.42
CA LEU A 117 -12.35 5.64 -8.74
C LEU A 117 -11.55 4.75 -7.78
N ALA A 118 -11.82 4.81 -6.47
CA ALA A 118 -11.13 3.99 -5.49
C ALA A 118 -11.45 2.48 -5.65
N LEU A 119 -12.71 2.12 -5.91
CA LEU A 119 -13.10 0.74 -6.20
C LEU A 119 -12.49 0.23 -7.50
N SER A 120 -12.40 1.07 -8.53
CA SER A 120 -11.74 0.73 -9.79
C SER A 120 -10.24 0.47 -9.59
N THR A 121 -9.55 1.28 -8.76
CA THR A 121 -8.15 1.01 -8.43
C THR A 121 -7.97 -0.29 -7.65
N LEU A 122 -8.87 -0.59 -6.70
CA LEU A 122 -8.83 -1.83 -5.94
C LEU A 122 -9.05 -3.06 -6.85
N LEU A 123 -9.98 -2.95 -7.80
CA LEU A 123 -10.23 -4.01 -8.79
C LEU A 123 -8.97 -4.26 -9.66
N GLY A 124 -8.31 -3.18 -10.11
CA GLY A 124 -7.04 -3.29 -10.83
C GLY A 124 -5.94 -3.96 -9.99
N MET A 125 -5.85 -3.63 -8.69
CA MET A 125 -4.91 -4.27 -7.77
C MET A 125 -5.20 -5.76 -7.58
N ASN A 126 -6.46 -6.15 -7.45
CA ASN A 126 -6.86 -7.56 -7.35
C ASN A 126 -6.48 -8.34 -8.61
N MET A 127 -6.72 -7.77 -9.81
CA MET A 127 -6.30 -8.36 -11.07
C MET A 127 -4.79 -8.51 -11.16
N MET A 128 -4.03 -7.48 -10.76
CA MET A 128 -2.56 -7.49 -10.75
C MET A 128 -2.00 -8.59 -9.83
N VAL A 129 -2.59 -8.78 -8.65
CA VAL A 129 -2.16 -9.79 -7.66
C VAL A 129 -2.47 -11.21 -8.11
N SER A 130 -3.55 -11.40 -8.87
CA SER A 130 -3.98 -12.70 -9.42
C SER A 130 -3.44 -13.01 -10.81
N ALA A 131 -2.62 -12.14 -11.38
CA ALA A 131 -2.09 -12.36 -12.71
C ALA A 131 -1.10 -13.55 -12.73
N ASN A 132 -1.28 -14.43 -13.70
CA ASN A 132 -0.36 -15.51 -14.07
C ASN A 132 0.18 -15.33 -15.52
N HIS A 133 -0.11 -14.16 -16.09
CA HIS A 133 0.28 -13.76 -17.44
C HIS A 133 0.60 -12.26 -17.46
N PHE A 134 1.68 -11.86 -18.14
CA PHE A 134 2.11 -10.45 -18.14
C PHE A 134 1.09 -9.48 -18.72
N LEU A 135 0.24 -9.92 -19.66
CA LEU A 135 -0.83 -9.06 -20.18
C LEU A 135 -1.86 -8.72 -19.10
N LEU A 136 -2.34 -9.72 -18.34
CA LEU A 136 -3.29 -9.49 -17.25
C LEU A 136 -2.67 -8.65 -16.14
N PHE A 137 -1.40 -8.92 -15.81
CA PHE A 137 -0.64 -8.14 -14.87
C PHE A 137 -0.57 -6.65 -15.27
N PHE A 138 -0.21 -6.37 -16.52
CA PHE A 138 -0.09 -5.01 -17.03
C PHE A 138 -1.44 -4.28 -17.04
N LEU A 139 -2.51 -4.95 -17.51
CA LEU A 139 -3.86 -4.38 -17.47
C LEU A 139 -4.31 -4.05 -16.04
N GLY A 140 -4.07 -4.95 -15.09
CA GLY A 140 -4.35 -4.71 -13.67
C GLY A 140 -3.56 -3.53 -13.10
N LEU A 141 -2.29 -3.41 -13.47
CA LEU A 141 -1.43 -2.31 -13.04
C LEU A 141 -1.90 -0.95 -13.58
N GLU A 142 -2.28 -0.87 -14.87
CA GLU A 142 -2.81 0.37 -15.47
C GLU A 142 -4.18 0.72 -14.90
N MET A 143 -5.05 -0.27 -14.71
CA MET A 143 -6.34 -0.07 -14.04
C MET A 143 -6.20 0.40 -12.60
N ALA A 144 -5.13 0.01 -11.90
CA ALA A 144 -4.80 0.51 -10.56
C ALA A 144 -4.13 1.90 -10.57
N SER A 145 -3.57 2.35 -11.70
CA SER A 145 -2.73 3.57 -11.77
C SER A 145 -3.47 4.78 -12.30
N VAL A 146 -4.24 4.62 -13.39
CA VAL A 146 -4.94 5.75 -14.04
C VAL A 146 -6.02 6.36 -13.14
N PRO A 147 -6.96 5.58 -12.54
CA PRO A 147 -7.92 6.16 -11.61
C PRO A 147 -7.27 6.73 -10.34
N MET A 148 -6.13 6.15 -9.91
CA MET A 148 -5.34 6.70 -8.79
C MET A 148 -4.80 8.10 -9.11
N ALA A 149 -4.38 8.37 -10.34
CA ALA A 149 -3.94 9.71 -10.74
C ALA A 149 -5.10 10.73 -10.65
N CYS A 150 -6.32 10.31 -11.01
CA CYS A 150 -7.52 11.14 -10.84
C CYS A 150 -7.80 11.41 -9.35
N LEU A 151 -7.63 10.40 -8.48
CA LEU A 151 -7.77 10.57 -7.03
C LEU A 151 -6.71 11.53 -6.47
N VAL A 152 -5.46 11.46 -6.91
CA VAL A 152 -4.39 12.39 -6.50
C VAL A 152 -4.73 13.83 -6.88
N ALA A 153 -5.32 14.04 -8.06
CA ALA A 153 -5.76 15.35 -8.56
C ALA A 153 -7.20 15.70 -8.15
N PHE A 154 -7.80 15.02 -7.16
CA PHE A 154 -9.22 15.12 -6.87
C PHE A 154 -9.67 16.53 -6.52
N ASP A 155 -8.86 17.27 -5.76
CA ASP A 155 -9.05 18.69 -5.45
C ASP A 155 -8.45 19.59 -6.55
N LYS A 156 -8.87 19.36 -7.79
CA LYS A 156 -8.28 19.97 -9.00
C LYS A 156 -8.18 21.51 -8.98
N TYR A 157 -8.98 22.17 -8.18
CA TYR A 157 -8.94 23.64 -8.03
C TYR A 157 -7.83 24.10 -7.07
N ARG A 158 -7.27 23.19 -6.26
CA ARG A 158 -6.08 23.47 -5.46
C ARG A 158 -4.85 23.21 -6.32
N HIS A 159 -4.03 24.23 -6.55
CA HIS A 159 -2.83 24.15 -7.40
C HIS A 159 -1.93 22.96 -7.01
N ASN A 160 -1.72 22.72 -5.73
CA ASN A 160 -0.87 21.64 -5.24
C ASN A 160 -1.40 20.24 -5.62
N SER A 161 -2.73 20.04 -5.59
CA SER A 161 -3.35 18.75 -5.95
C SER A 161 -3.27 18.51 -7.48
N ALA A 162 -3.53 19.55 -8.27
CA ALA A 162 -3.41 19.47 -9.73
C ALA A 162 -1.97 19.18 -10.17
N GLU A 163 -0.98 19.86 -9.56
CA GLU A 163 0.44 19.63 -9.80
C GLU A 163 0.87 18.21 -9.40
N ALA A 164 0.43 17.73 -8.22
CA ALA A 164 0.72 16.38 -7.74
C ALA A 164 0.16 15.32 -8.69
N GLY A 165 -1.07 15.50 -9.17
CA GLY A 165 -1.71 14.60 -10.14
C GLY A 165 -0.97 14.57 -11.48
N ALA A 166 -0.60 15.73 -12.02
CA ALA A 166 0.18 15.82 -13.24
C ALA A 166 1.54 15.14 -13.12
N LYS A 167 2.28 15.40 -12.02
CA LYS A 167 3.56 14.76 -11.74
C LYS A 167 3.43 13.25 -11.57
N PHE A 168 2.36 12.79 -10.91
CA PHE A 168 2.12 11.37 -10.70
C PHE A 168 1.84 10.65 -12.01
N ILE A 169 0.86 11.13 -12.82
CA ILE A 169 0.48 10.45 -14.07
C ILE A 169 1.62 10.40 -15.07
N LEU A 170 2.35 11.50 -15.28
CA LEU A 170 3.46 11.54 -16.22
C LEU A 170 4.57 10.55 -15.86
N LYS A 171 4.95 10.51 -14.57
CA LYS A 171 5.98 9.59 -14.10
C LYS A 171 5.49 8.13 -14.09
N ALA A 172 4.22 7.90 -13.74
CA ALA A 172 3.61 6.57 -13.76
C ALA A 172 3.57 5.99 -15.18
N THR A 173 3.08 6.77 -16.16
CA THR A 173 3.04 6.36 -17.56
C THR A 173 4.43 6.10 -18.14
N PHE A 174 5.42 6.95 -17.81
CA PHE A 174 6.80 6.69 -18.22
C PHE A 174 7.33 5.38 -17.62
N SER A 175 7.07 5.14 -16.35
CA SER A 175 7.53 3.94 -15.64
C SER A 175 6.86 2.66 -16.17
N SER A 176 5.56 2.70 -16.46
CA SER A 176 4.86 1.56 -17.08
C SER A 176 5.32 1.30 -18.51
N GLY A 177 5.67 2.35 -19.26
CA GLY A 177 6.31 2.20 -20.59
C GLY A 177 7.67 1.50 -20.52
N VAL A 178 8.53 1.88 -19.55
CA VAL A 178 9.81 1.20 -19.31
C VAL A 178 9.60 -0.26 -18.91
N MET A 179 8.63 -0.53 -18.06
CA MET A 179 8.28 -1.90 -17.65
C MET A 179 7.79 -2.73 -18.84
N LEU A 180 6.92 -2.17 -19.67
CA LEU A 180 6.41 -2.85 -20.88
C LEU A 180 7.53 -3.17 -21.85
N PHE A 181 8.50 -2.28 -21.99
CA PHE A 181 9.71 -2.53 -22.77
C PHE A 181 10.52 -3.69 -22.18
N GLY A 182 10.64 -3.77 -20.84
CA GLY A 182 11.23 -4.92 -20.15
C GLY A 182 10.50 -6.23 -20.45
N ILE A 183 9.16 -6.22 -20.39
CA ILE A 183 8.32 -7.39 -20.74
C ILE A 183 8.56 -7.81 -22.20
N SER A 184 8.71 -6.87 -23.11
CA SER A 184 9.05 -7.15 -24.52
C SER A 184 10.38 -7.90 -24.67
N PHE A 185 11.40 -7.51 -23.91
CA PHE A 185 12.69 -8.23 -23.90
C PHE A 185 12.56 -9.64 -23.32
N LEU A 186 11.77 -9.81 -22.26
CA LEU A 186 11.50 -11.12 -21.68
C LEU A 186 10.76 -12.02 -22.69
N TYR A 187 9.77 -11.47 -23.39
CA TYR A 187 9.09 -12.18 -24.47
C TYR A 187 10.05 -12.55 -25.60
N GLY A 188 10.91 -11.65 -26.02
CA GLY A 188 11.94 -11.93 -27.03
C GLY A 188 12.93 -13.02 -26.63
N ALA A 189 13.21 -13.14 -25.32
CA ALA A 189 14.11 -14.17 -24.79
C ALA A 189 13.45 -15.55 -24.62
N THR A 190 12.13 -15.59 -24.35
CA THR A 190 11.43 -16.84 -23.93
C THR A 190 10.33 -17.30 -24.88
N GLY A 191 9.78 -16.39 -25.70
CA GLY A 191 8.68 -16.67 -26.63
C GLY A 191 7.31 -16.84 -25.95
N THR A 192 7.18 -16.50 -24.66
CA THR A 192 5.92 -16.65 -23.90
C THR A 192 5.72 -15.47 -22.94
N LEU A 193 4.45 -15.24 -22.55
CA LEU A 193 4.08 -14.26 -21.51
C LEU A 193 3.46 -14.93 -20.27
N TYR A 194 3.28 -16.23 -20.26
CA TYR A 194 2.83 -17.02 -19.11
C TYR A 194 3.97 -17.17 -18.11
N PHE A 195 3.68 -16.99 -16.83
CA PHE A 195 4.70 -16.97 -15.77
C PHE A 195 5.39 -18.33 -15.63
N GLU A 196 4.62 -19.42 -15.61
CA GLU A 196 5.16 -20.78 -15.47
C GLU A 196 6.01 -21.20 -16.65
N ASP A 197 5.53 -20.95 -17.88
CA ASP A 197 6.29 -21.23 -19.09
C ASP A 197 7.59 -20.43 -19.13
N MET A 198 7.53 -19.16 -18.71
CA MET A 198 8.69 -18.28 -18.68
C MET A 198 9.73 -18.79 -17.68
N MET A 199 9.32 -19.22 -16.50
CA MET A 199 10.22 -19.78 -15.49
C MET A 199 11.05 -20.95 -16.02
N THR A 200 10.44 -21.81 -16.86
CA THR A 200 11.13 -22.98 -17.43
C THR A 200 12.05 -22.62 -18.59
N ARG A 201 11.76 -21.53 -19.32
CA ARG A 201 12.50 -21.16 -20.55
C ARG A 201 13.54 -20.06 -20.32
N ILE A 202 13.39 -19.27 -19.24
CA ILE A 202 14.26 -18.13 -19.00
C ILE A 202 15.66 -18.58 -18.56
N THR A 203 16.66 -18.07 -19.25
CA THR A 203 18.08 -18.26 -18.90
C THR A 203 18.73 -16.90 -18.68
N ALA A 204 19.83 -16.85 -17.94
CA ALA A 204 20.52 -15.61 -17.62
C ALA A 204 21.30 -15.02 -18.81
N THR A 205 20.60 -14.80 -19.91
CA THR A 205 21.13 -14.08 -21.08
C THR A 205 21.16 -12.57 -20.82
N PRO A 206 22.02 -11.80 -21.47
CA PRO A 206 22.02 -10.35 -21.36
C PRO A 206 20.64 -9.72 -21.65
N LEU A 207 19.90 -10.26 -22.62
CA LEU A 207 18.55 -9.80 -22.97
C LEU A 207 17.55 -10.03 -21.83
N ALA A 208 17.58 -11.23 -21.21
CA ALA A 208 16.70 -11.55 -20.08
C ALA A 208 17.05 -10.70 -18.83
N ILE A 209 18.34 -10.48 -18.55
CA ILE A 209 18.78 -9.61 -17.44
C ILE A 209 18.31 -8.17 -17.66
N MET A 210 18.47 -7.62 -18.87
CA MET A 210 17.95 -6.29 -19.19
C MET A 210 16.42 -6.23 -19.02
N GLY A 211 15.70 -7.25 -19.52
CA GLY A 211 14.25 -7.35 -19.37
C GLY A 211 13.83 -7.34 -17.89
N MET A 212 14.51 -8.11 -17.05
CA MET A 212 14.26 -8.15 -15.61
C MET A 212 14.53 -6.78 -14.94
N VAL A 213 15.62 -6.09 -15.27
CA VAL A 213 15.96 -4.78 -14.69
C VAL A 213 14.95 -3.71 -15.10
N PHE A 214 14.54 -3.66 -16.36
CA PHE A 214 13.50 -2.73 -16.81
C PHE A 214 12.13 -3.03 -16.20
N PHE A 215 11.76 -4.30 -16.11
CA PHE A 215 10.54 -4.72 -15.42
C PHE A 215 10.57 -4.30 -13.94
N PHE A 216 11.67 -4.59 -13.25
CA PHE A 216 11.87 -4.22 -11.85
C PHE A 216 11.79 -2.71 -11.64
N SER A 217 12.34 -1.89 -12.56
CA SER A 217 12.28 -0.44 -12.46
C SER A 217 10.85 0.10 -12.45
N GLY A 218 9.96 -0.49 -13.26
CA GLY A 218 8.55 -0.12 -13.31
C GLY A 218 7.80 -0.42 -12.01
N LEU A 219 7.94 -1.62 -11.45
CA LEU A 219 7.36 -1.95 -10.16
C LEU A 219 8.05 -1.25 -8.99
N GLY A 220 9.36 -1.04 -9.07
CA GLY A 220 10.13 -0.24 -8.12
C GLY A 220 9.59 1.19 -8.00
N PHE A 221 9.16 1.78 -9.12
CA PHE A 221 8.44 3.06 -9.11
C PHE A 221 7.12 2.94 -8.32
N LYS A 222 6.29 1.94 -8.61
CA LYS A 222 4.98 1.76 -7.96
C LYS A 222 5.10 1.58 -6.44
N ILE A 223 6.12 0.84 -5.99
CA ILE A 223 6.43 0.60 -4.58
C ILE A 223 7.15 1.81 -3.96
N SER A 224 7.72 2.70 -4.76
CA SER A 224 8.57 3.84 -4.37
C SER A 224 9.95 3.44 -3.84
N LEU A 225 10.57 2.43 -4.41
CA LEU A 225 11.94 2.05 -4.07
C LEU A 225 12.96 3.04 -4.66
N VAL A 226 14.06 3.26 -3.95
CA VAL A 226 15.19 4.07 -4.47
C VAL A 226 15.91 3.26 -5.56
N PRO A 227 16.18 3.83 -6.75
CA PRO A 227 16.13 5.27 -7.12
C PRO A 227 14.78 5.76 -7.70
N PHE A 228 13.76 4.94 -7.79
CA PHE A 228 12.49 5.24 -8.48
C PHE A 228 11.47 6.02 -7.61
N HIS A 229 11.89 6.60 -6.49
CA HIS A 229 11.04 7.18 -5.43
C HIS A 229 10.68 8.67 -5.60
N PHE A 230 11.24 9.39 -6.56
CA PHE A 230 11.16 10.86 -6.66
C PHE A 230 9.74 11.44 -6.80
N TRP A 231 8.77 10.62 -7.17
CA TRP A 231 7.38 11.04 -7.28
C TRP A 231 6.67 11.12 -5.93
N THR A 232 7.11 10.32 -4.95
CA THR A 232 6.34 10.01 -3.73
C THR A 232 6.17 11.23 -2.84
N ALA A 233 7.24 11.98 -2.59
CA ALA A 233 7.20 13.12 -1.69
C ALA A 233 6.28 14.24 -2.20
N ASP A 234 6.38 14.59 -3.49
CA ASP A 234 5.57 15.64 -4.10
C ASP A 234 4.10 15.23 -4.22
N THR A 235 3.86 13.97 -4.59
CA THR A 235 2.49 13.41 -4.70
C THR A 235 1.80 13.36 -3.33
N TYR A 236 2.48 12.89 -2.29
CA TYR A 236 1.88 12.81 -0.94
C TYR A 236 1.59 14.18 -0.37
N GLN A 237 2.46 15.16 -0.61
CA GLN A 237 2.27 16.51 -0.14
C GLN A 237 1.08 17.20 -0.80
N GLY A 238 0.91 17.02 -2.12
CA GLY A 238 -0.12 17.72 -2.88
C GLY A 238 -1.49 17.01 -2.91
N ALA A 239 -1.55 15.68 -2.83
CA ALA A 239 -2.80 14.94 -2.85
C ALA A 239 -3.65 15.19 -1.60
N PRO A 240 -4.99 15.01 -1.66
CA PRO A 240 -5.83 14.97 -0.47
C PRO A 240 -5.34 13.93 0.53
N THR A 241 -5.37 14.25 1.83
CA THR A 241 -4.72 13.41 2.86
C THR A 241 -5.30 11.99 2.93
N THR A 242 -6.60 11.83 2.73
CA THR A 242 -7.27 10.52 2.65
C THR A 242 -6.76 9.69 1.46
N VAL A 243 -6.60 10.33 0.28
CA VAL A 243 -6.04 9.69 -0.91
C VAL A 243 -4.58 9.31 -0.69
N THR A 244 -3.81 10.16 0.00
CA THR A 244 -2.42 9.87 0.36
C THR A 244 -2.33 8.61 1.24
N GLY A 245 -3.23 8.46 2.21
CA GLY A 245 -3.34 7.26 3.04
C GLY A 245 -3.59 6.01 2.18
N TYR A 246 -4.57 6.07 1.28
CA TYR A 246 -4.90 4.96 0.36
C TYR A 246 -3.71 4.58 -0.54
N LEU A 247 -3.07 5.56 -1.17
CA LEU A 247 -1.93 5.37 -2.06
C LEU A 247 -0.72 4.78 -1.31
N SER A 248 -0.50 5.22 -0.06
CA SER A 248 0.69 4.83 0.72
C SER A 248 0.67 3.37 1.17
N VAL A 249 -0.51 2.79 1.33
CA VAL A 249 -0.70 1.48 1.94
C VAL A 249 -1.25 0.47 0.95
N VAL A 250 -2.45 0.70 0.43
CA VAL A 250 -3.17 -0.30 -0.38
C VAL A 250 -2.46 -0.50 -1.72
N SER A 251 -2.14 0.60 -2.42
CA SER A 251 -1.46 0.53 -3.71
C SER A 251 -0.05 -0.06 -3.61
N LYS A 252 0.73 0.34 -2.58
CA LYS A 252 2.08 -0.20 -2.38
C LYS A 252 2.06 -1.66 -1.92
N GLY A 253 1.12 -2.03 -1.05
CA GLY A 253 0.97 -3.41 -0.58
C GLY A 253 0.69 -4.37 -1.73
N ALA A 254 -0.25 -4.01 -2.61
CA ALA A 254 -0.55 -4.79 -3.81
C ALA A 254 0.67 -4.94 -4.74
N ALA A 255 1.39 -3.85 -5.00
CA ALA A 255 2.57 -3.86 -5.86
C ALA A 255 3.74 -4.65 -5.26
N ALA A 256 3.93 -4.58 -3.92
CA ALA A 256 4.97 -5.33 -3.24
C ALA A 256 4.71 -6.84 -3.28
N PHE A 257 3.45 -7.27 -3.06
CA PHE A 257 3.08 -8.67 -3.19
C PHE A 257 3.23 -9.17 -4.64
N ALA A 258 2.78 -8.39 -5.62
CA ALA A 258 2.91 -8.74 -7.02
C ALA A 258 4.38 -8.86 -7.45
N LEU A 259 5.26 -7.96 -7.00
CA LEU A 259 6.69 -8.07 -7.26
C LEU A 259 7.27 -9.34 -6.62
N CYS A 260 6.93 -9.64 -5.37
CA CYS A 260 7.34 -10.88 -4.72
C CYS A 260 6.92 -12.12 -5.51
N ALA A 261 5.64 -12.19 -5.90
CA ALA A 261 5.11 -13.32 -6.67
C ALA A 261 5.84 -13.50 -8.02
N ILE A 262 6.10 -12.41 -8.74
CA ILE A 262 6.79 -12.48 -10.04
C ILE A 262 8.26 -12.83 -9.87
N LEU A 263 8.96 -12.29 -8.86
CA LEU A 263 10.35 -12.66 -8.61
C LEU A 263 10.50 -14.15 -8.32
N ILE A 264 9.57 -14.75 -7.59
CA ILE A 264 9.56 -16.19 -7.29
C ILE A 264 9.10 -17.01 -8.49
N LYS A 265 7.95 -16.68 -9.09
CA LYS A 265 7.30 -17.48 -10.13
C LYS A 265 7.93 -17.35 -11.52
N VAL A 266 8.52 -16.20 -11.84
CA VAL A 266 9.09 -15.95 -13.19
C VAL A 266 10.61 -15.98 -13.14
N PHE A 267 11.22 -15.30 -12.18
CA PHE A 267 12.67 -15.14 -12.10
C PHE A 267 13.36 -16.07 -11.10
N GLY A 268 12.70 -17.18 -10.70
CA GLY A 268 13.26 -18.14 -9.77
C GLY A 268 14.61 -18.72 -10.22
N SER A 269 14.76 -19.04 -11.51
CA SER A 269 16.02 -19.51 -12.11
C SER A 269 17.13 -18.42 -12.14
N MET A 270 16.75 -17.14 -12.04
CA MET A 270 17.66 -15.98 -12.00
C MET A 270 17.81 -15.39 -10.60
N ALA A 271 17.52 -16.16 -9.53
CA ALA A 271 17.48 -15.69 -8.16
C ALA A 271 18.77 -14.98 -7.72
N LEU A 272 19.93 -15.41 -8.20
CA LEU A 272 21.21 -14.79 -7.93
C LEU A 272 21.21 -13.30 -8.33
N TYR A 273 20.72 -12.98 -9.52
CA TYR A 273 20.77 -11.64 -10.09
C TYR A 273 19.80 -10.68 -9.39
N TRP A 274 18.54 -11.09 -9.21
CA TRP A 274 17.56 -10.20 -8.58
C TRP A 274 17.76 -10.05 -7.07
N LYS A 275 18.34 -11.05 -6.37
CA LYS A 275 18.67 -10.92 -4.95
C LYS A 275 19.73 -9.85 -4.72
N TYR A 276 20.81 -9.81 -5.52
CA TYR A 276 21.79 -8.72 -5.43
C TYR A 276 21.21 -7.35 -5.76
N LEU A 277 20.42 -7.25 -6.85
CA LEU A 277 19.73 -6.01 -7.21
C LEU A 277 18.85 -5.53 -6.06
N LEU A 278 18.06 -6.43 -5.50
CA LEU A 278 17.12 -6.11 -4.41
C LEU A 278 17.85 -5.69 -3.14
N MET A 279 18.96 -6.34 -2.76
CA MET A 279 19.78 -5.95 -1.62
C MET A 279 20.28 -4.51 -1.73
N VAL A 280 20.82 -4.13 -2.89
CA VAL A 280 21.28 -2.75 -3.15
C VAL A 280 20.12 -1.76 -3.03
N VAL A 281 19.00 -2.05 -3.67
CA VAL A 281 17.80 -1.20 -3.66
C VAL A 281 17.22 -1.06 -2.26
N ILE A 282 17.19 -2.13 -1.46
CA ILE A 282 16.73 -2.10 -0.06
C ILE A 282 17.62 -1.17 0.77
N VAL A 283 18.94 -1.38 0.75
CA VAL A 283 19.89 -0.57 1.53
C VAL A 283 19.76 0.92 1.15
N MET A 284 19.69 1.22 -0.14
CA MET A 284 19.49 2.59 -0.60
C MET A 284 18.14 3.14 -0.13
N SER A 285 17.06 2.37 -0.21
CA SER A 285 15.71 2.84 0.15
C SER A 285 15.60 3.14 1.64
N ILE A 286 16.03 2.25 2.52
CA ILE A 286 15.95 2.46 3.96
C ILE A 286 16.88 3.59 4.43
N THR A 287 18.10 3.70 3.87
CA THR A 287 19.09 4.68 4.33
C THR A 287 18.77 6.07 3.81
N ILE A 288 18.56 6.23 2.50
CA ILE A 288 18.28 7.53 1.89
C ILE A 288 16.97 8.11 2.41
N ALA A 289 15.91 7.29 2.47
CA ALA A 289 14.62 7.75 2.96
C ALA A 289 14.68 8.21 4.42
N ASN A 290 15.37 7.48 5.30
CA ASN A 290 15.53 7.87 6.70
C ASN A 290 16.29 9.19 6.85
N LEU A 291 17.37 9.39 6.09
CA LEU A 291 18.13 10.65 6.11
C LEU A 291 17.29 11.84 5.64
N PHE A 292 16.50 11.67 4.58
CA PHE A 292 15.61 12.72 4.09
C PHE A 292 14.43 12.97 5.02
N ALA A 293 13.90 11.96 5.70
CA ALA A 293 12.78 12.11 6.64
C ALA A 293 13.12 13.06 7.79
N ILE A 294 14.35 13.01 8.33
CA ILE A 294 14.80 13.85 9.46
C ILE A 294 14.68 15.35 9.16
N HIS A 295 14.87 15.75 7.91
CA HIS A 295 14.89 17.16 7.52
C HIS A 295 13.52 17.72 7.08
N GLN A 296 12.46 16.87 7.04
CA GLN A 296 11.15 17.32 6.59
C GLN A 296 10.43 18.14 7.67
N LYS A 297 9.78 19.22 7.24
CA LYS A 297 8.94 20.07 8.07
C LYS A 297 7.44 19.86 7.82
N ASP A 298 7.08 19.41 6.62
CA ASP A 298 5.73 19.03 6.24
C ASP A 298 5.48 17.58 6.62
N LEU A 299 4.39 17.30 7.36
CA LEU A 299 4.14 15.97 7.91
C LEU A 299 3.72 14.95 6.83
N LYS A 300 3.01 15.40 5.77
CA LYS A 300 2.68 14.52 4.64
C LYS A 300 3.92 14.12 3.86
N ARG A 301 4.83 15.08 3.64
CA ARG A 301 6.11 14.83 2.99
C ARG A 301 7.03 13.95 3.86
N PHE A 302 7.01 14.17 5.17
CA PHE A 302 7.67 13.29 6.14
C PHE A 302 7.16 11.85 6.04
N MET A 303 5.83 11.65 6.03
CA MET A 303 5.22 10.33 5.87
C MET A 303 5.53 9.70 4.50
N ALA A 304 5.79 10.48 3.47
CA ALA A 304 6.25 9.96 2.18
C ALA A 304 7.63 9.30 2.30
N PHE A 305 8.61 9.95 2.94
CA PHE A 305 9.93 9.36 3.17
C PHE A 305 9.86 8.17 4.14
N SER A 306 9.05 8.27 5.20
CA SER A 306 8.73 7.13 6.05
C SER A 306 8.22 5.94 5.22
N SER A 307 7.29 6.17 4.31
CA SER A 307 6.71 5.14 3.43
C SER A 307 7.72 4.53 2.45
N ILE A 308 8.72 5.29 1.97
CA ILE A 308 9.82 4.76 1.15
C ILE A 308 10.72 3.83 2.00
N SER A 309 11.03 4.22 3.23
CA SER A 309 11.78 3.37 4.16
C SER A 309 11.02 2.08 4.48
N GLN A 310 9.71 2.16 4.77
CA GLN A 310 8.89 0.99 5.05
C GLN A 310 8.80 0.05 3.84
N ALA A 311 8.77 0.58 2.60
CA ALA A 311 8.83 -0.22 1.39
C ALA A 311 10.14 -1.03 1.30
N GLY A 312 11.27 -0.45 1.71
CA GLY A 312 12.54 -1.15 1.81
C GLY A 312 12.48 -2.34 2.80
N TYR A 313 11.86 -2.16 3.98
CA TYR A 313 11.66 -3.26 4.94
C TYR A 313 10.73 -4.35 4.40
N ILE A 314 9.63 -3.98 3.73
CA ILE A 314 8.72 -4.94 3.09
C ILE A 314 9.49 -5.82 2.09
N MET A 315 10.34 -5.20 1.27
CA MET A 315 11.12 -5.92 0.25
C MET A 315 12.21 -6.82 0.85
N LEU A 316 12.67 -6.55 2.06
CA LEU A 316 13.63 -7.41 2.75
C LEU A 316 13.07 -8.84 3.00
N ALA A 317 11.75 -8.97 3.22
CA ALA A 317 11.08 -10.26 3.36
C ALA A 317 11.24 -11.15 2.12
N VAL A 318 11.34 -10.53 0.92
CA VAL A 318 11.43 -11.24 -0.36
C VAL A 318 12.79 -11.93 -0.55
N ILE A 319 13.85 -11.42 0.06
CA ILE A 319 15.22 -12.01 -0.06
C ILE A 319 15.24 -13.46 0.43
N GLY A 320 14.45 -13.80 1.45
CA GLY A 320 14.37 -15.13 2.01
C GLY A 320 13.83 -16.21 1.06
N ASP A 321 13.11 -15.80 -0.01
CA ASP A 321 12.61 -16.68 -1.08
C ASP A 321 11.94 -17.95 -0.55
N SER A 322 11.02 -17.78 0.40
CA SER A 322 10.39 -18.88 1.13
C SER A 322 8.95 -18.54 1.51
N ALA A 323 8.16 -19.54 1.89
CA ALA A 323 6.83 -19.36 2.45
C ALA A 323 6.85 -18.41 3.66
N MET A 324 7.90 -18.47 4.49
CA MET A 324 8.11 -17.54 5.60
C MET A 324 8.27 -16.08 5.10
N GLY A 325 8.96 -15.88 3.97
CA GLY A 325 9.13 -14.55 3.35
C GLY A 325 7.81 -13.95 2.87
N VAL A 326 7.01 -14.74 2.15
CA VAL A 326 5.66 -14.31 1.69
C VAL A 326 4.74 -14.03 2.89
N THR A 327 4.80 -14.86 3.94
CA THR A 327 4.03 -14.65 5.18
C THR A 327 4.44 -13.36 5.89
N ALA A 328 5.75 -13.16 6.08
CA ALA A 328 6.28 -11.96 6.73
C ALA A 328 5.93 -10.69 5.95
N LEU A 329 6.00 -10.72 4.61
CA LEU A 329 5.56 -9.64 3.72
C LEU A 329 4.08 -9.34 3.91
N THR A 330 3.22 -10.36 3.87
CA THR A 330 1.76 -10.22 3.99
C THR A 330 1.36 -9.67 5.36
N TYR A 331 1.97 -10.21 6.43
CA TYR A 331 1.76 -9.72 7.79
C TYR A 331 2.24 -8.27 7.96
N TYR A 332 3.39 -7.92 7.37
CA TYR A 332 3.89 -6.54 7.39
C TYR A 332 2.93 -5.57 6.72
N ILE A 333 2.39 -5.94 5.56
CA ILE A 333 1.38 -5.11 4.86
C ILE A 333 0.16 -4.90 5.76
N LEU A 334 -0.37 -5.94 6.42
CA LEU A 334 -1.50 -5.85 7.34
C LEU A 334 -1.24 -4.87 8.48
N VAL A 335 -0.10 -5.00 9.15
CA VAL A 335 0.30 -4.11 10.26
C VAL A 335 0.52 -2.67 9.77
N TYR A 336 1.11 -2.52 8.58
CA TYR A 336 1.34 -1.22 7.97
C TYR A 336 0.03 -0.52 7.58
N VAL A 337 -1.00 -1.29 7.13
CA VAL A 337 -2.34 -0.77 6.86
C VAL A 337 -2.89 -0.04 8.10
N VAL A 338 -2.96 -0.71 9.23
CA VAL A 338 -3.59 -0.14 10.42
C VAL A 338 -2.77 1.00 11.04
N ALA A 339 -1.44 0.86 11.10
CA ALA A 339 -0.58 1.88 11.71
C ALA A 339 -0.51 3.16 10.86
N ASN A 340 -0.33 3.03 9.55
CA ASN A 340 -0.16 4.17 8.67
C ASN A 340 -1.48 4.91 8.42
N LEU A 341 -2.60 4.17 8.27
CA LEU A 341 -3.92 4.81 8.15
C LEU A 341 -4.33 5.53 9.43
N ALA A 342 -3.96 5.04 10.63
CA ALA A 342 -4.15 5.79 11.87
C ALA A 342 -3.46 7.16 11.82
N VAL A 343 -2.20 7.21 11.38
CA VAL A 343 -1.45 8.46 11.24
C VAL A 343 -2.12 9.40 10.24
N PHE A 344 -2.48 8.91 9.04
CA PHE A 344 -3.13 9.75 8.03
C PHE A 344 -4.54 10.21 8.44
N THR A 345 -5.29 9.41 9.19
CA THR A 345 -6.59 9.82 9.76
C THR A 345 -6.42 11.01 10.72
N ILE A 346 -5.38 10.98 11.56
CA ILE A 346 -5.10 12.09 12.49
C ILE A 346 -4.61 13.31 11.71
N ILE A 347 -3.74 13.13 10.71
CA ILE A 347 -3.28 14.25 9.85
C ILE A 347 -4.46 14.92 9.17
N SER A 348 -5.40 14.14 8.58
CA SER A 348 -6.62 14.66 7.94
C SER A 348 -7.46 15.47 8.93
N SER A 349 -7.70 14.93 10.13
CA SER A 349 -8.49 15.59 11.15
C SER A 349 -7.85 16.89 11.66
N VAL A 350 -6.53 16.93 11.81
CA VAL A 350 -5.80 18.15 12.17
C VAL A 350 -5.81 19.17 11.03
N GLU A 351 -5.60 18.71 9.77
CA GLU A 351 -5.63 19.56 8.58
C GLU A 351 -6.97 20.29 8.44
N GLU A 352 -8.09 19.59 8.63
CA GLU A 352 -9.45 20.15 8.55
C GLU A 352 -9.70 21.25 9.59
N HIS A 353 -9.19 21.08 10.82
CA HIS A 353 -9.41 22.02 11.91
C HIS A 353 -8.32 23.10 12.03
N ASN A 354 -7.27 23.03 11.23
CA ASN A 354 -6.13 23.96 11.25
C ASN A 354 -5.97 24.75 9.94
N GLY A 355 -7.06 24.98 9.20
CA GLY A 355 -7.05 25.75 7.96
C GLY A 355 -6.14 25.19 6.88
N GLY A 356 -5.94 23.86 6.84
CA GLY A 356 -5.13 23.19 5.83
C GLY A 356 -3.62 23.15 6.15
N ASN A 357 -3.19 23.55 7.34
CA ASN A 357 -1.78 23.54 7.73
C ASN A 357 -1.37 22.16 8.24
N VAL A 358 -0.47 21.50 7.51
CA VAL A 358 0.07 20.15 7.82
C VAL A 358 1.54 20.17 8.26
N LYS A 359 2.08 21.36 8.61
CA LYS A 359 3.45 21.48 9.10
C LYS A 359 3.60 20.86 10.50
N MET A 360 4.77 20.30 10.78
CA MET A 360 5.07 19.65 12.06
C MET A 360 4.89 20.61 13.25
N ASP A 361 5.14 21.91 13.08
CA ASP A 361 4.97 22.92 14.14
C ASP A 361 3.51 23.11 14.55
N ALA A 362 2.55 22.77 13.67
CA ALA A 362 1.12 22.80 13.99
C ALA A 362 0.72 21.76 15.06
N TYR A 363 1.55 20.76 15.29
CA TYR A 363 1.35 19.72 16.30
C TYR A 363 1.98 20.05 17.65
N ASN A 364 2.71 21.19 17.78
CA ASN A 364 3.33 21.58 19.04
C ASN A 364 2.24 21.80 20.11
N GLY A 365 2.38 21.09 21.24
CA GLY A 365 1.45 21.20 22.36
C GLY A 365 0.08 20.55 22.14
N LEU A 366 -0.11 19.77 21.07
CA LEU A 366 -1.39 19.13 20.74
C LEU A 366 -1.96 18.27 21.89
N TYR A 367 -1.10 17.68 22.71
CA TYR A 367 -1.52 16.90 23.88
C TYR A 367 -2.33 17.72 24.90
N GLN A 368 -2.04 19.00 25.06
CA GLN A 368 -2.73 19.87 26.01
C GLN A 368 -4.20 20.10 25.66
N THR A 369 -4.50 20.14 24.35
CA THR A 369 -5.85 20.43 23.84
C THR A 369 -6.58 19.20 23.36
N ASN A 370 -5.86 18.25 22.74
CA ASN A 370 -6.43 17.05 22.11
C ASN A 370 -5.66 15.77 22.55
N PRO A 371 -5.71 15.40 23.86
CA PRO A 371 -4.87 14.32 24.41
C PRO A 371 -5.14 12.95 23.79
N ARG A 372 -6.40 12.63 23.45
CA ARG A 372 -6.75 11.34 22.84
C ARG A 372 -6.13 11.17 21.46
N LEU A 373 -6.18 12.20 20.61
CA LEU A 373 -5.57 12.17 19.28
C LEU A 373 -4.05 12.04 19.37
N SER A 374 -3.42 12.80 20.28
CA SER A 374 -1.98 12.73 20.51
C SER A 374 -1.53 11.36 21.00
N PHE A 375 -2.31 10.72 21.87
CA PHE A 375 -2.01 9.36 22.35
C PHE A 375 -2.12 8.32 21.25
N ILE A 376 -3.20 8.33 20.43
CA ILE A 376 -3.37 7.41 19.29
C ILE A 376 -2.27 7.62 18.25
N MET A 377 -1.91 8.88 17.96
CA MET A 377 -0.78 9.18 17.06
C MET A 377 0.51 8.57 17.56
N THR A 378 0.78 8.65 18.88
CA THR A 378 1.97 8.07 19.49
C THR A 378 1.99 6.55 19.36
N ILE A 379 0.87 5.86 19.62
CA ILE A 379 0.74 4.40 19.43
C ILE A 379 1.05 4.02 17.98
N ALA A 380 0.47 4.73 17.01
CA ALA A 380 0.69 4.47 15.60
C ALA A 380 2.15 4.69 15.18
N LEU A 381 2.78 5.79 15.64
CA LEU A 381 4.19 6.09 15.37
C LEU A 381 5.14 5.08 16.03
N PHE A 382 4.83 4.63 17.26
CA PHE A 382 5.59 3.59 17.95
C PHE A 382 5.49 2.24 17.21
N SER A 383 4.32 1.92 16.68
CA SER A 383 4.15 0.75 15.82
C SER A 383 5.02 0.87 14.56
N LEU A 384 4.97 1.99 13.83
CA LEU A 384 5.83 2.21 12.65
C LEU A 384 7.32 2.19 12.99
N GLY A 385 7.70 2.70 14.16
CA GLY A 385 9.06 2.66 14.70
C GLY A 385 9.53 1.26 15.06
N GLY A 386 8.61 0.36 15.41
CA GLY A 386 8.92 -1.01 15.84
C GLY A 386 9.21 -1.12 17.33
N ILE A 387 8.52 -0.33 18.17
CA ILE A 387 8.65 -0.39 19.63
C ILE A 387 7.72 -1.48 20.18
N PRO A 388 8.22 -2.38 21.07
CA PRO A 388 7.36 -3.30 21.82
C PRO A 388 6.35 -2.54 22.70
N PRO A 389 5.14 -3.02 22.95
CA PRO A 389 4.52 -4.28 22.50
C PRO A 389 3.69 -4.16 21.22
N PHE A 390 3.86 -3.11 20.42
CA PHE A 390 3.03 -2.85 19.25
C PHE A 390 3.36 -3.75 18.06
N ALA A 391 2.37 -3.97 17.18
CA ALA A 391 2.43 -4.89 16.05
C ALA A 391 3.63 -4.65 15.10
N GLY A 392 4.09 -3.41 14.95
CA GLY A 392 5.22 -3.07 14.09
C GLY A 392 6.56 -3.67 14.52
N MET A 393 6.76 -3.94 15.80
CA MET A 393 7.93 -4.67 16.28
C MET A 393 7.95 -6.10 15.71
N PHE A 394 6.83 -6.81 15.85
CA PHE A 394 6.71 -8.18 15.37
C PHE A 394 6.80 -8.25 13.84
N SER A 395 6.20 -7.31 13.12
CA SER A 395 6.31 -7.29 11.66
C SER A 395 7.75 -7.13 11.17
N LYS A 396 8.55 -6.25 11.78
CA LYS A 396 9.97 -6.10 11.48
C LYS A 396 10.77 -7.35 11.87
N PHE A 397 10.49 -7.91 13.05
CA PHE A 397 11.14 -9.13 13.53
C PHE A 397 10.94 -10.29 12.54
N PHE A 398 9.71 -10.54 12.10
CA PHE A 398 9.43 -11.61 11.14
C PHE A 398 10.10 -11.39 9.79
N VAL A 399 10.17 -10.13 9.33
CA VAL A 399 10.90 -9.80 8.08
C VAL A 399 12.40 -10.08 8.21
N PHE A 400 13.01 -9.71 9.33
CA PHE A 400 14.44 -10.00 9.58
C PHE A 400 14.70 -11.51 9.70
N MET A 401 13.81 -12.23 10.38
CA MET A 401 13.89 -13.70 10.48
C MET A 401 13.71 -14.36 9.12
N ALA A 402 12.76 -13.92 8.31
CA ALA A 402 12.54 -14.45 6.97
C ALA A 402 13.74 -14.21 6.05
N ALA A 403 14.36 -13.04 6.12
CA ALA A 403 15.55 -12.73 5.33
C ALA A 403 16.78 -13.58 5.78
N ALA A 404 16.92 -13.78 7.09
CA ALA A 404 18.03 -14.57 7.65
C ALA A 404 17.83 -16.08 7.50
N ASN A 405 16.57 -16.53 7.36
CA ASN A 405 16.25 -17.96 7.24
C ASN A 405 16.77 -18.51 5.90
N GLY A 406 17.57 -19.58 5.98
CA GLY A 406 18.22 -20.17 4.80
C GLY A 406 19.49 -19.44 4.33
N ALA A 407 19.83 -18.28 4.90
CA ALA A 407 21.10 -17.62 4.64
C ALA A 407 22.24 -18.36 5.39
N GLN A 408 23.23 -18.84 4.65
CA GLN A 408 24.43 -19.45 5.24
C GLN A 408 25.59 -18.45 5.17
N ILE A 409 26.21 -18.14 6.30
CA ILE A 409 27.35 -17.20 6.37
C ILE A 409 28.52 -17.67 5.50
N THR A 410 28.66 -18.97 5.32
CA THR A 410 29.71 -19.59 4.48
C THR A 410 29.50 -19.32 2.98
N ASN A 411 28.30 -18.91 2.57
CA ASN A 411 27.99 -18.57 1.19
C ASN A 411 28.03 -17.05 1.02
N THR A 412 28.58 -16.54 -0.09
CA THR A 412 28.72 -15.11 -0.39
C THR A 412 27.39 -14.36 -0.31
N ILE A 413 26.30 -14.93 -0.86
CA ILE A 413 24.96 -14.33 -0.78
C ILE A 413 24.46 -14.26 0.66
N GLY A 414 24.67 -15.32 1.44
CA GLY A 414 24.27 -15.35 2.84
C GLY A 414 25.00 -14.29 3.67
N ALA A 415 26.29 -14.11 3.47
CA ALA A 415 27.06 -13.06 4.14
C ALA A 415 26.52 -11.65 3.80
N TRP A 416 26.21 -11.39 2.53
CA TRP A 416 25.60 -10.12 2.12
C TRP A 416 24.18 -9.95 2.70
N THR A 417 23.39 -11.01 2.79
CA THR A 417 22.06 -10.97 3.42
C THR A 417 22.16 -10.53 4.89
N TYR A 418 23.09 -11.12 5.66
CA TYR A 418 23.33 -10.70 7.06
C TYR A 418 23.79 -9.24 7.15
N ALA A 419 24.64 -8.78 6.23
CA ALA A 419 25.06 -7.38 6.18
C ALA A 419 23.87 -6.44 5.92
N VAL A 420 22.98 -6.80 5.00
CA VAL A 420 21.74 -6.02 4.71
C VAL A 420 20.81 -6.01 5.91
N VAL A 421 20.61 -7.15 6.60
CA VAL A 421 19.80 -7.22 7.82
C VAL A 421 20.42 -6.35 8.93
N PHE A 422 21.72 -6.36 9.10
CA PHE A 422 22.40 -5.49 10.06
C PHE A 422 22.20 -4.00 9.74
N ILE A 423 22.37 -3.59 8.47
CA ILE A 423 22.12 -2.22 8.03
C ILE A 423 20.64 -1.84 8.27
N ALA A 424 19.70 -2.78 8.05
CA ALA A 424 18.29 -2.55 8.29
C ALA A 424 18.00 -2.37 9.80
N LEU A 425 18.63 -3.13 10.68
CA LEU A 425 18.54 -2.95 12.13
C LEU A 425 19.02 -1.57 12.56
N VAL A 426 20.19 -1.11 12.10
CA VAL A 426 20.69 0.24 12.36
C VAL A 426 19.71 1.31 11.86
N ASN A 427 19.19 1.14 10.66
CA ASN A 427 18.19 2.06 10.09
C ASN A 427 16.86 2.05 10.86
N THR A 428 16.51 0.97 11.54
CA THR A 428 15.33 0.93 12.43
C THR A 428 15.51 1.89 13.60
N VAL A 429 16.72 1.94 14.19
CA VAL A 429 17.05 2.90 15.27
C VAL A 429 16.98 4.34 14.74
N ILE A 430 17.50 4.61 13.55
CA ILE A 430 17.40 5.94 12.91
C ILE A 430 15.92 6.31 12.67
N SER A 431 15.10 5.36 12.23
CA SER A 431 13.69 5.60 12.00
C SER A 431 12.94 5.94 13.30
N LEU A 432 13.28 5.30 14.39
CA LEU A 432 12.72 5.61 15.70
C LEU A 432 12.97 7.07 16.10
N TYR A 433 14.17 7.58 15.86
CA TYR A 433 14.52 8.96 16.20
C TYR A 433 13.56 9.98 15.57
N TYR A 434 13.30 9.88 14.26
CA TYR A 434 12.45 10.87 13.61
C TYR A 434 10.96 10.70 13.95
N TYR A 435 10.47 9.50 14.26
CA TYR A 435 9.11 9.35 14.81
C TYR A 435 8.97 10.00 16.19
N LEU A 436 10.01 9.88 17.03
CA LEU A 436 10.04 10.54 18.34
C LEU A 436 10.07 12.07 18.23
N LEU A 437 10.54 12.67 17.14
CA LEU A 437 10.47 14.12 16.93
C LEU A 437 9.02 14.61 16.87
N ILE A 438 8.09 13.83 16.28
CA ILE A 438 6.66 14.17 16.24
C ILE A 438 6.06 14.03 17.65
N VAL A 439 6.38 12.96 18.36
CA VAL A 439 5.95 12.76 19.75
C VAL A 439 6.45 13.90 20.62
N LYS A 440 7.72 14.28 20.50
CA LYS A 440 8.31 15.44 21.18
C LYS A 440 7.56 16.74 20.87
N ALA A 441 7.15 16.95 19.61
CA ALA A 441 6.36 18.13 19.23
C ALA A 441 5.02 18.15 19.96
N MET A 442 4.30 17.02 20.01
CA MET A 442 2.98 16.95 20.63
C MET A 442 3.00 17.09 22.16
N PHE A 443 3.98 16.51 22.85
CA PHE A 443 3.98 16.37 24.30
C PHE A 443 4.90 17.36 25.02
N ILE A 444 6.02 17.77 24.43
CA ILE A 444 7.09 18.50 25.09
C ILE A 444 7.22 19.93 24.60
N LYS A 445 7.06 20.16 23.27
CA LYS A 445 7.21 21.52 22.76
C LYS A 445 6.03 22.39 23.19
N HIS A 446 6.35 23.56 23.77
CA HIS A 446 5.35 24.57 24.10
C HIS A 446 4.88 25.30 22.84
N ASN A 447 3.58 25.65 22.80
CA ASN A 447 3.00 26.51 21.78
C ASN A 447 2.10 27.53 22.49
N ASP A 448 2.37 28.83 22.31
CA ASP A 448 1.56 29.90 22.89
C ASP A 448 0.13 29.97 22.32
N LYS A 449 -0.06 29.41 21.13
CA LYS A 449 -1.37 29.31 20.45
C LYS A 449 -1.58 27.86 19.95
N PRO A 450 -1.81 26.92 20.88
CA PRO A 450 -2.08 25.54 20.49
C PRO A 450 -3.38 25.44 19.70
N LEU A 451 -3.48 24.42 18.84
CA LEU A 451 -4.73 24.12 18.13
C LEU A 451 -5.89 23.99 19.12
N PRO A 452 -7.03 24.67 18.92
CA PRO A 452 -8.17 24.56 19.83
C PRO A 452 -8.63 23.10 20.01
N THR A 453 -9.26 22.81 21.14
CA THR A 453 -9.91 21.52 21.35
C THR A 453 -11.02 21.34 20.33
N PHE A 454 -11.00 20.26 19.56
CA PHE A 454 -12.04 19.93 18.60
C PHE A 454 -12.53 18.49 18.79
N ASN A 455 -13.76 18.24 18.39
CA ASN A 455 -14.34 16.91 18.38
C ASN A 455 -14.24 16.34 16.96
N ALA A 456 -13.36 15.36 16.75
CA ALA A 456 -13.36 14.59 15.53
C ALA A 456 -14.73 13.92 15.33
N GLY A 457 -15.18 13.82 14.09
CA GLY A 457 -16.43 13.19 13.75
C GLY A 457 -16.51 11.71 14.14
N ILE A 458 -17.69 11.15 14.10
CA ILE A 458 -17.92 9.76 14.53
C ILE A 458 -17.16 8.76 13.65
N ASN A 459 -17.07 9.05 12.35
CA ASN A 459 -16.37 8.18 11.39
C ASN A 459 -14.85 8.19 11.61
N THR A 460 -14.28 9.38 11.85
CA THR A 460 -12.87 9.50 12.23
C THR A 460 -12.56 8.73 13.51
N LYS A 461 -13.41 8.84 14.53
CA LYS A 461 -13.27 8.06 15.78
C LYS A 461 -13.37 6.56 15.53
N MET A 462 -14.28 6.13 14.67
CA MET A 462 -14.46 4.72 14.32
C MET A 462 -13.24 4.19 13.55
N ALA A 463 -12.73 4.92 12.56
CA ALA A 463 -11.51 4.55 11.84
C ALA A 463 -10.30 4.45 12.79
N LEU A 464 -10.11 5.42 13.68
CA LEU A 464 -9.05 5.42 14.68
C LEU A 464 -9.19 4.26 15.67
N ALA A 465 -10.42 3.94 16.11
CA ALA A 465 -10.67 2.80 17.00
C ALA A 465 -10.29 1.47 16.31
N VAL A 466 -10.72 1.25 15.06
CA VAL A 466 -10.37 0.06 14.27
C VAL A 466 -8.84 -0.05 14.10
N CYS A 467 -8.18 1.04 13.74
CA CYS A 467 -6.73 1.05 13.57
C CYS A 467 -5.99 0.79 14.90
N THR A 468 -6.39 1.44 15.99
CA THR A 468 -5.74 1.27 17.31
C THR A 468 -5.92 -0.13 17.85
N LEU A 469 -7.13 -0.69 17.73
CA LEU A 469 -7.41 -2.08 18.09
C LEU A 469 -6.61 -3.05 17.22
N GLY A 470 -6.51 -2.78 15.91
CA GLY A 470 -5.67 -3.57 15.01
C GLY A 470 -4.19 -3.57 15.43
N ILE A 471 -3.62 -2.40 15.77
CA ILE A 471 -2.23 -2.31 16.25
C ILE A 471 -2.04 -3.14 17.54
N ALA A 472 -2.99 -3.09 18.47
CA ALA A 472 -2.91 -3.84 19.73
C ALA A 472 -3.09 -5.36 19.50
N ILE A 473 -4.13 -5.76 18.76
CA ILE A 473 -4.45 -7.17 18.52
C ILE A 473 -3.33 -7.85 17.73
N PHE A 474 -2.89 -7.26 16.62
CA PHE A 474 -1.81 -7.84 15.82
C PHE A 474 -0.46 -7.85 16.56
N GLY A 475 -0.26 -6.97 17.54
CA GLY A 475 0.93 -6.96 18.38
C GLY A 475 0.94 -8.04 19.48
N VAL A 476 -0.21 -8.45 19.99
CA VAL A 476 -0.29 -9.40 21.11
C VAL A 476 -0.68 -10.81 20.63
N CYS A 477 -1.47 -10.91 19.55
CA CYS A 477 -2.02 -12.16 19.06
C CYS A 477 -1.16 -12.75 17.92
N SER A 478 -0.33 -13.75 18.25
CA SER A 478 0.48 -14.49 17.25
C SER A 478 -0.37 -15.30 16.27
N TYR A 479 -1.60 -15.64 16.65
CA TYR A 479 -2.51 -16.46 15.84
C TYR A 479 -2.76 -15.88 14.43
N VAL A 480 -2.73 -14.55 14.29
CA VAL A 480 -2.88 -13.89 12.97
C VAL A 480 -1.72 -14.23 12.04
N TYR A 481 -0.49 -14.26 12.57
CA TYR A 481 0.68 -14.66 11.78
C TYR A 481 0.59 -16.13 11.37
N ASP A 482 0.22 -17.01 12.30
CA ASP A 482 0.08 -18.45 12.05
C ASP A 482 -1.02 -18.74 11.01
N TRP A 483 -2.12 -17.98 11.06
CA TRP A 483 -3.19 -18.07 10.07
C TRP A 483 -2.74 -17.67 8.66
N ILE A 484 -1.98 -16.57 8.54
CA ILE A 484 -1.39 -16.15 7.27
C ILE A 484 -0.39 -17.21 6.78
N TYR A 485 0.44 -17.75 7.69
CA TYR A 485 1.42 -18.78 7.33
C TYR A 485 0.74 -20.05 6.81
N ALA A 486 -0.33 -20.50 7.44
CA ALA A 486 -1.10 -21.63 6.98
C ALA A 486 -1.69 -21.39 5.58
N ALA A 487 -2.19 -20.17 5.31
CA ALA A 487 -2.73 -19.82 3.99
C ALA A 487 -1.65 -19.73 2.89
N VAL A 488 -0.40 -19.42 3.24
CA VAL A 488 0.72 -19.37 2.30
C VAL A 488 1.33 -20.74 2.06
N ALA A 489 1.31 -21.62 3.07
CA ALA A 489 1.88 -22.96 2.99
C ALA A 489 0.98 -23.99 2.27
N MET A 490 -0.33 -23.69 2.10
CA MET A 490 -1.30 -24.45 1.30
C MET A 490 -1.19 -24.10 -0.18
#